data_72dbcd11dfab308e2ae0733a82728dcc
#
_entry.id   72dbcd11dfab308e2ae0733a82728dcc
#
_cell.length_a   1.000
_cell.length_b   1.000
_cell.length_c   1.000
_cell.angle_alpha   90.00
_cell.angle_beta   90.00
_cell.angle_gamma   90.00
#
_symmetry.space_group_name_H-M   'P 1'
#
loop_
_entity.id
_entity.type
_entity.pdbx_description
1 polymer ?
#
loop_
_entity_poly.entity_id
_entity_poly.type
_entity_poly.pdbx_seq_one_letter_code
_entity_poly.pdbx_strand_id
1 'polypeptide(L)'
;TNIKLKKANAYRLTQEKLRNKALSKGVNLIAPETIFLSQDTTFGKNVTIEPYVVIGKKVKIGDNVYIKSFTHIEGSKIEKNVIIGPYARLRQGTILKSNTRIGNFVETKKSSIYNNSKVNHLSYIGDTIIGKNSNIGAGTITCNYDGIKKSKTKISDNVFVGSNSALVAPVRLEKNSVVGAGSVITKNVKKNSLAITRSSQIEVKNYKRKKKK
;
A
#
# COMPACT_ATOMS: atom_id res chain seq x y z
N THR A 1 -32.54 1.60 28.84
CA THR A 1 -31.06 1.70 28.98
C THR A 1 -30.46 1.84 27.62
N ASN A 2 -29.68 2.89 27.41
CA ASN A 2 -29.12 3.18 26.07
C ASN A 2 -28.02 2.14 25.72
N ILE A 3 -28.40 1.14 24.92
CA ILE A 3 -27.54 0.04 24.47
C ILE A 3 -26.33 0.58 23.70
N LYS A 4 -26.49 1.66 22.92
CA LYS A 4 -25.40 2.29 22.18
C LYS A 4 -24.33 2.86 23.12
N LEU A 5 -24.74 3.51 24.20
CA LEU A 5 -23.81 4.03 25.21
C LEU A 5 -23.05 2.91 25.91
N LYS A 6 -23.72 1.82 26.28
CA LYS A 6 -23.05 0.65 26.87
C LYS A 6 -22.04 0.03 25.92
N LYS A 7 -22.36 -0.11 24.64
CA LYS A 7 -21.43 -0.63 23.60
C LYS A 7 -20.22 0.30 23.44
N ALA A 8 -20.42 1.62 23.38
CA ALA A 8 -19.34 2.59 23.27
C ALA A 8 -18.38 2.52 24.46
N ASN A 9 -18.94 2.45 25.69
CA ASN A 9 -18.13 2.31 26.90
C ASN A 9 -17.36 0.99 26.93
N ALA A 10 -17.99 -0.13 26.59
CA ALA A 10 -17.32 -1.43 26.50
C ALA A 10 -16.17 -1.41 25.48
N TYR A 11 -16.40 -0.79 24.33
CA TYR A 11 -15.36 -0.62 23.30
C TYR A 11 -14.17 0.20 23.82
N ARG A 12 -14.44 1.33 24.46
CA ARG A 12 -13.41 2.19 25.06
C ARG A 12 -12.54 1.41 26.07
N LEU A 13 -13.15 0.70 27.00
CA LEU A 13 -12.46 -0.12 27.99
C LEU A 13 -11.65 -1.25 27.33
N THR A 14 -12.18 -1.86 26.28
CA THR A 14 -11.46 -2.89 25.52
C THR A 14 -10.23 -2.30 24.84
N GLN A 15 -10.33 -1.14 24.21
CA GLN A 15 -9.20 -0.48 23.56
C GLN A 15 -8.12 -0.09 24.58
N GLU A 16 -8.50 0.40 25.75
CA GLU A 16 -7.56 0.69 26.83
C GLU A 16 -6.75 -0.55 27.24
N LYS A 17 -7.43 -1.70 27.44
CA LYS A 17 -6.77 -2.97 27.76
C LYS A 17 -5.83 -3.43 26.63
N LEU A 18 -6.23 -3.31 25.37
CA LEU A 18 -5.39 -3.71 24.22
C LEU A 18 -4.14 -2.84 24.09
N ARG A 19 -4.27 -1.53 24.27
CA ARG A 19 -3.14 -0.59 24.25
C ARG A 19 -2.16 -0.86 25.40
N ASN A 20 -2.68 -1.04 26.61
CA ASN A 20 -1.85 -1.35 27.79
C ASN A 20 -1.09 -2.67 27.58
N LYS A 21 -1.74 -3.69 27.02
CA LYS A 21 -1.10 -4.96 26.67
C LYS A 21 -0.01 -4.78 25.62
N ALA A 22 -0.21 -3.95 24.61
CA ALA A 22 0.80 -3.67 23.59
C ALA A 22 2.00 -2.92 24.18
N LEU A 23 1.75 -1.88 24.97
CA LEU A 23 2.79 -1.10 25.68
C LEU A 23 3.62 -1.98 26.61
N SER A 24 2.97 -2.86 27.40
CA SER A 24 3.68 -3.78 28.31
C SER A 24 4.56 -4.81 27.58
N LYS A 25 4.29 -5.06 26.30
CA LYS A 25 5.10 -5.91 25.42
C LYS A 25 6.18 -5.14 24.65
N GLY A 26 6.35 -3.86 24.94
CA GLY A 26 7.38 -3.02 24.34
C GLY A 26 7.02 -2.40 22.98
N VAL A 27 5.75 -2.40 22.61
CA VAL A 27 5.29 -1.64 21.44
C VAL A 27 5.28 -0.16 21.78
N ASN A 28 5.90 0.67 20.95
CA ASN A 28 5.86 2.11 21.11
C ASN A 28 4.60 2.67 20.44
N LEU A 29 3.62 3.06 21.26
CA LEU A 29 2.40 3.75 20.81
C LEU A 29 2.54 5.25 21.09
N ILE A 30 2.64 6.05 20.06
CA ILE A 30 2.71 7.50 20.19
C ILE A 30 1.28 8.05 20.28
N ALA A 31 0.92 8.71 21.38
CA ALA A 31 -0.44 9.10 21.73
C ALA A 31 -1.41 7.89 21.69
N PRO A 32 -1.28 6.95 22.64
CA PRO A 32 -1.99 5.67 22.61
C PRO A 32 -3.51 5.80 22.48
N GLU A 33 -4.09 6.84 23.07
CA GLU A 33 -5.53 7.12 23.04
C GLU A 33 -6.09 7.31 21.64
N THR A 34 -5.25 7.61 20.66
CA THR A 34 -5.62 7.80 19.24
C THR A 34 -5.43 6.54 18.38
N ILE A 35 -4.93 5.45 18.98
CA ILE A 35 -4.60 4.21 18.26
C ILE A 35 -5.61 3.13 18.63
N PHE A 36 -6.17 2.49 17.61
CA PHE A 36 -7.17 1.44 17.78
C PHE A 36 -6.62 0.10 17.30
N LEU A 37 -6.72 -0.92 18.16
CA LEU A 37 -6.16 -2.24 17.94
C LEU A 37 -7.25 -3.31 17.91
N SER A 38 -6.98 -4.44 17.27
CA SER A 38 -7.81 -5.64 17.36
C SER A 38 -7.25 -6.62 18.39
N GLN A 39 -8.12 -7.43 18.96
CA GLN A 39 -7.74 -8.42 19.99
C GLN A 39 -6.75 -9.46 19.45
N ASP A 40 -6.81 -9.78 18.17
CA ASP A 40 -5.98 -10.77 17.50
C ASP A 40 -4.70 -10.19 16.86
N THR A 41 -4.42 -8.90 17.04
CA THR A 41 -3.18 -8.27 16.56
C THR A 41 -1.97 -8.86 17.23
N THR A 42 -0.98 -9.28 16.47
CA THR A 42 0.31 -9.74 16.97
C THR A 42 1.43 -8.78 16.61
N PHE A 43 2.35 -8.56 17.53
CA PHE A 43 3.49 -7.64 17.38
C PHE A 43 4.81 -8.36 17.55
N GLY A 44 5.76 -8.06 16.68
CA GLY A 44 7.17 -8.34 16.88
C GLY A 44 7.82 -7.33 17.82
N LYS A 45 9.15 -7.34 17.86
CA LYS A 45 9.96 -6.44 18.69
C LYS A 45 10.12 -5.07 18.02
N ASN A 46 10.28 -4.02 18.83
CA ASN A 46 10.63 -2.68 18.39
C ASN A 46 9.68 -2.11 17.31
N VAL A 47 8.37 -2.30 17.52
CA VAL A 47 7.33 -1.74 16.65
C VAL A 47 6.96 -0.35 17.14
N THR A 48 6.85 0.62 16.24
CA THR A 48 6.37 1.97 16.52
C THR A 48 5.11 2.28 15.71
N ILE A 49 4.10 2.82 16.39
CA ILE A 49 2.83 3.23 15.80
C ILE A 49 2.56 4.69 16.14
N GLU A 50 2.44 5.53 15.13
CA GLU A 50 2.11 6.94 15.26
C GLU A 50 0.62 7.17 15.55
N PRO A 51 0.20 8.41 15.92
CA PRO A 51 -1.19 8.73 16.21
C PRO A 51 -2.16 8.44 15.06
N TYR A 52 -3.42 8.21 15.41
CA TYR A 52 -4.54 8.01 14.47
C TYR A 52 -4.38 6.82 13.53
N VAL A 53 -3.84 5.74 14.05
CA VAL A 53 -3.73 4.46 13.32
C VAL A 53 -4.83 3.52 13.77
N VAL A 54 -5.46 2.83 12.81
CA VAL A 54 -6.46 1.80 13.05
C VAL A 54 -5.94 0.46 12.56
N ILE A 55 -5.84 -0.51 13.46
CA ILE A 55 -5.47 -1.89 13.16
C ILE A 55 -6.68 -2.80 13.38
N GLY A 56 -7.25 -3.27 12.27
CA GLY A 56 -8.38 -4.19 12.26
C GLY A 56 -7.97 -5.64 12.54
N LYS A 57 -8.88 -6.55 12.28
CA LYS A 57 -8.69 -7.98 12.54
C LYS A 57 -7.65 -8.61 11.61
N LYS A 58 -7.06 -9.72 12.05
CA LYS A 58 -6.14 -10.58 11.29
C LYS A 58 -4.90 -9.84 10.80
N VAL A 59 -4.28 -9.04 11.66
CA VAL A 59 -3.04 -8.33 11.35
C VAL A 59 -1.89 -8.91 12.16
N LYS A 60 -0.80 -9.27 11.47
CA LYS A 60 0.46 -9.72 12.06
C LYS A 60 1.56 -8.73 11.69
N ILE A 61 2.22 -8.18 12.68
CA ILE A 61 3.25 -7.15 12.53
C ILE A 61 4.59 -7.70 13.03
N GLY A 62 5.58 -7.69 12.17
CA GLY A 62 6.94 -8.17 12.45
C GLY A 62 7.80 -7.15 13.19
N ASP A 63 9.07 -7.50 13.36
CA ASP A 63 10.05 -6.69 14.10
C ASP A 63 10.40 -5.40 13.36
N ASN A 64 10.69 -4.33 14.08
CA ASN A 64 11.14 -3.04 13.56
C ASN A 64 10.20 -2.41 12.53
N VAL A 65 8.91 -2.70 12.62
CA VAL A 65 7.90 -2.08 11.74
C VAL A 65 7.55 -0.70 12.27
N TYR A 66 7.46 0.26 11.37
CA TYR A 66 7.05 1.63 11.66
C TYR A 66 5.77 1.97 10.90
N ILE A 67 4.70 2.28 11.64
CA ILE A 67 3.39 2.62 11.07
C ILE A 67 3.10 4.08 11.35
N LYS A 68 3.02 4.87 10.27
CA LYS A 68 2.80 6.31 10.34
C LYS A 68 1.33 6.67 10.43
N SER A 69 1.06 7.89 10.87
CA SER A 69 -0.27 8.42 11.16
C SER A 69 -1.28 8.24 10.03
N PHE A 70 -2.56 8.12 10.40
CA PHE A 70 -3.69 7.99 9.49
C PHE A 70 -3.64 6.75 8.59
N THR A 71 -3.02 5.68 9.06
CA THR A 71 -2.94 4.40 8.37
C THR A 71 -4.02 3.46 8.88
N HIS A 72 -4.69 2.75 7.96
CA HIS A 72 -5.67 1.72 8.27
C HIS A 72 -5.20 0.36 7.73
N ILE A 73 -5.12 -0.64 8.61
CA ILE A 73 -4.61 -1.98 8.27
C ILE A 73 -5.61 -3.04 8.70
N GLU A 74 -5.95 -3.95 7.81
CA GLU A 74 -6.77 -5.13 8.11
C GLU A 74 -6.30 -6.35 7.30
N GLY A 75 -6.45 -7.55 7.85
CA GLY A 75 -6.19 -8.82 7.17
C GLY A 75 -4.82 -8.92 6.50
N SER A 76 -3.78 -8.39 7.12
CA SER A 76 -2.47 -8.21 6.51
C SER A 76 -1.36 -8.87 7.31
N LYS A 77 -0.35 -9.39 6.61
CA LYS A 77 0.90 -9.89 7.19
C LYS A 77 2.04 -8.96 6.81
N ILE A 78 2.69 -8.39 7.82
CA ILE A 78 3.77 -7.41 7.67
C ILE A 78 5.03 -8.02 8.28
N GLU A 79 6.06 -8.22 7.48
CA GLU A 79 7.34 -8.74 7.93
C GLU A 79 8.22 -7.64 8.53
N LYS A 80 9.46 -7.95 8.88
CA LYS A 80 10.36 -7.04 9.58
C LYS A 80 10.81 -5.84 8.74
N ASN A 81 11.15 -4.75 9.40
CA ASN A 81 11.72 -3.53 8.82
C ASN A 81 10.84 -2.87 7.75
N VAL A 82 9.53 -3.00 7.86
CA VAL A 82 8.57 -2.38 6.94
C VAL A 82 8.17 -1.01 7.46
N ILE A 83 8.05 -0.05 6.55
CA ILE A 83 7.53 1.29 6.84
C ILE A 83 6.22 1.49 6.07
N ILE A 84 5.16 1.91 6.78
CA ILE A 84 3.81 2.07 6.22
C ILE A 84 3.28 3.45 6.53
N GLY A 85 2.71 4.10 5.52
CA GLY A 85 2.09 5.40 5.65
C GLY A 85 3.02 6.60 5.47
N PRO A 86 2.53 7.80 5.85
CA PRO A 86 1.19 8.05 6.41
C PRO A 86 0.07 7.89 5.36
N TYR A 87 -1.21 7.88 5.79
CA TYR A 87 -2.38 7.77 4.92
C TYR A 87 -2.34 6.55 3.99
N ALA A 88 -1.94 5.40 4.50
CA ALA A 88 -1.95 4.15 3.75
C ALA A 88 -3.14 3.27 4.16
N ARG A 89 -3.66 2.50 3.22
CA ARG A 89 -4.71 1.52 3.47
C ARG A 89 -4.28 0.12 3.03
N LEU A 90 -4.07 -0.78 3.99
CA LEU A 90 -3.80 -2.18 3.70
C LEU A 90 -5.06 -3.00 3.95
N ARG A 91 -5.60 -3.56 2.87
CA ARG A 91 -6.81 -4.39 2.92
C ARG A 91 -6.45 -5.87 2.98
N GLN A 92 -7.46 -6.66 3.28
CA GLN A 92 -7.34 -8.11 3.44
C GLN A 92 -6.58 -8.78 2.29
N GLY A 93 -5.69 -9.70 2.66
CA GLY A 93 -4.84 -10.45 1.74
C GLY A 93 -3.54 -9.73 1.34
N THR A 94 -3.21 -8.62 2.00
CA THR A 94 -1.93 -7.93 1.81
C THR A 94 -0.81 -8.63 2.56
N ILE A 95 0.29 -8.91 1.88
CA ILE A 95 1.52 -9.47 2.46
C ILE A 95 2.67 -8.55 2.08
N LEU A 96 3.29 -7.94 3.08
CA LEU A 96 4.48 -7.12 2.92
C LEU A 96 5.69 -7.88 3.43
N LYS A 97 6.62 -8.20 2.54
CA LYS A 97 7.88 -8.83 2.87
C LYS A 97 8.87 -7.84 3.47
N SER A 98 9.96 -8.34 4.00
CA SER A 98 10.94 -7.53 4.74
C SER A 98 11.47 -6.35 3.93
N ASN A 99 11.70 -5.23 4.61
CA ASN A 99 12.25 -3.98 4.06
C ASN A 99 11.39 -3.31 2.98
N THR A 100 10.11 -3.64 2.87
CA THR A 100 9.21 -2.95 1.94
C THR A 100 8.79 -1.58 2.46
N ARG A 101 8.41 -0.70 1.54
CA ARG A 101 7.85 0.62 1.86
C ARG A 101 6.51 0.81 1.16
N ILE A 102 5.51 1.18 1.94
CA ILE A 102 4.19 1.62 1.47
C ILE A 102 3.98 3.04 1.95
N GLY A 103 3.92 3.98 1.02
CA GLY A 103 3.83 5.39 1.37
C GLY A 103 2.41 5.94 1.38
N ASN A 104 2.31 7.26 1.28
CA ASN A 104 1.05 7.98 1.43
C ASN A 104 0.08 7.79 0.26
N PHE A 105 -1.19 7.66 0.60
CA PHE A 105 -2.29 7.46 -0.35
C PHE A 105 -2.10 6.21 -1.23
N VAL A 106 -1.52 5.17 -0.64
CA VAL A 106 -1.39 3.86 -1.27
C VAL A 106 -2.41 2.92 -0.68
N GLU A 107 -3.18 2.26 -1.54
CA GLU A 107 -4.09 1.21 -1.16
C GLU A 107 -3.62 -0.13 -1.71
N THR A 108 -3.58 -1.16 -0.87
CA THR A 108 -3.25 -2.54 -1.27
C THR A 108 -4.38 -3.49 -0.92
N LYS A 109 -4.59 -4.51 -1.77
CA LYS A 109 -5.61 -5.55 -1.55
C LYS A 109 -5.17 -6.85 -2.22
N LYS A 110 -5.24 -7.98 -1.50
CA LYS A 110 -4.89 -9.30 -2.05
C LYS A 110 -3.60 -9.29 -2.85
N SER A 111 -2.57 -8.66 -2.30
CA SER A 111 -1.30 -8.41 -2.98
C SER A 111 -0.12 -8.79 -2.11
N SER A 112 0.92 -9.32 -2.74
CA SER A 112 2.18 -9.66 -2.08
C SER A 112 3.29 -8.78 -2.64
N ILE A 113 3.96 -8.05 -1.76
CA ILE A 113 5.07 -7.15 -2.12
C ILE A 113 6.33 -7.69 -1.48
N TYR A 114 7.31 -8.04 -2.30
CA TYR A 114 8.51 -8.73 -1.87
C TYR A 114 9.62 -7.78 -1.45
N ASN A 115 10.66 -8.36 -0.86
CA ASN A 115 11.73 -7.64 -0.16
C ASN A 115 12.29 -6.43 -0.90
N ASN A 116 12.52 -5.35 -0.20
CA ASN A 116 13.10 -4.09 -0.65
C ASN A 116 12.30 -3.35 -1.72
N SER A 117 11.09 -3.80 -2.05
CA SER A 117 10.26 -3.11 -3.03
C SER A 117 9.49 -1.94 -2.41
N LYS A 118 9.20 -0.94 -3.23
CA LYS A 118 8.63 0.33 -2.78
C LYS A 118 7.41 0.72 -3.61
N VAL A 119 6.34 1.11 -2.92
CA VAL A 119 5.15 1.76 -3.47
C VAL A 119 4.89 3.00 -2.62
N ASN A 120 5.45 4.13 -3.01
CA ASN A 120 5.55 5.27 -2.09
C ASN A 120 4.42 6.29 -2.17
N HIS A 121 3.69 6.39 -3.29
CA HIS A 121 2.75 7.49 -3.47
C HIS A 121 1.56 7.13 -4.35
N LEU A 122 0.34 7.52 -3.93
CA LEU A 122 -0.84 7.68 -4.79
C LEU A 122 -1.13 6.47 -5.70
N SER A 123 -1.03 5.25 -5.19
CA SER A 123 -1.12 4.05 -6.02
C SER A 123 -2.19 3.09 -5.51
N TYR A 124 -2.84 2.38 -6.44
CA TYR A 124 -3.69 1.25 -6.12
C TYR A 124 -3.05 -0.07 -6.59
N ILE A 125 -2.80 -0.96 -5.66
CA ILE A 125 -2.18 -2.28 -5.88
C ILE A 125 -3.17 -3.37 -5.45
N GLY A 126 -3.89 -3.91 -6.42
CA GLY A 126 -4.91 -4.95 -6.20
C GLY A 126 -4.60 -6.23 -6.97
N ASP A 127 -4.81 -7.39 -6.34
CA ASP A 127 -4.61 -8.72 -6.94
C ASP A 127 -3.23 -8.85 -7.64
N THR A 128 -2.18 -8.35 -6.99
CA THR A 128 -0.86 -8.14 -7.59
C THR A 128 0.25 -8.86 -6.81
N ILE A 129 1.24 -9.35 -7.54
CA ILE A 129 2.52 -9.81 -6.97
C ILE A 129 3.60 -8.85 -7.47
N ILE A 130 4.34 -8.24 -6.55
CA ILE A 130 5.51 -7.40 -6.83
C ILE A 130 6.75 -8.12 -6.32
N GLY A 131 7.67 -8.45 -7.21
CA GLY A 131 8.95 -9.08 -6.91
C GLY A 131 9.89 -8.20 -6.09
N LYS A 132 11.10 -8.70 -5.84
CA LYS A 132 12.11 -8.01 -5.01
C LYS A 132 12.69 -6.80 -5.73
N ASN A 133 13.13 -5.81 -4.95
CA ASN A 133 13.86 -4.63 -5.43
C ASN A 133 13.15 -3.86 -6.54
N SER A 134 11.82 -3.91 -6.58
CA SER A 134 11.02 -3.22 -7.59
C SER A 134 10.49 -1.91 -7.07
N ASN A 135 10.39 -0.91 -7.95
CA ASN A 135 9.87 0.40 -7.60
C ASN A 135 8.65 0.73 -8.43
N ILE A 136 7.57 1.05 -7.74
CA ILE A 136 6.30 1.46 -8.36
C ILE A 136 6.17 2.97 -8.26
N GLY A 137 6.15 3.63 -9.40
CA GLY A 137 6.05 5.09 -9.49
C GLY A 137 4.72 5.63 -9.00
N ALA A 138 4.71 6.88 -8.59
CA ALA A 138 3.55 7.58 -8.09
C ALA A 138 2.38 7.55 -9.09
N GLY A 139 1.17 7.33 -8.61
CA GLY A 139 -0.02 7.31 -9.45
C GLY A 139 -0.17 6.04 -10.30
N THR A 140 0.56 4.98 -10.00
CA THR A 140 0.40 3.69 -10.69
C THR A 140 -0.88 2.99 -10.23
N ILE A 141 -1.67 2.53 -11.19
CA ILE A 141 -2.92 1.80 -10.93
C ILE A 141 -2.82 0.39 -11.56
N THR A 142 -3.06 -0.63 -10.75
CA THR A 142 -3.32 -1.98 -11.25
C THR A 142 -4.80 -2.10 -11.59
N CYS A 143 -5.12 -2.16 -12.88
CA CYS A 143 -6.49 -2.30 -13.35
C CYS A 143 -6.89 -3.77 -13.28
N ASN A 144 -7.30 -4.22 -12.10
CA ASN A 144 -7.53 -5.63 -11.78
C ASN A 144 -8.97 -6.11 -12.03
N TYR A 145 -9.89 -5.23 -12.43
CA TYR A 145 -11.29 -5.54 -12.62
C TYR A 145 -11.81 -5.01 -13.96
N ASP A 146 -12.41 -5.87 -14.76
CA ASP A 146 -12.92 -5.55 -16.10
C ASP A 146 -14.44 -5.29 -16.16
N GLY A 147 -15.08 -5.17 -15.00
CA GLY A 147 -16.53 -5.04 -14.86
C GLY A 147 -17.23 -6.38 -14.57
N ILE A 148 -16.58 -7.52 -14.80
CA ILE A 148 -17.14 -8.86 -14.61
C ILE A 148 -16.23 -9.68 -13.69
N LYS A 149 -14.96 -9.79 -13.99
CA LYS A 149 -13.99 -10.62 -13.26
C LYS A 149 -12.75 -9.83 -12.85
N LYS A 150 -12.04 -10.38 -11.88
CA LYS A 150 -10.74 -9.87 -11.44
C LYS A 150 -9.61 -10.71 -12.02
N SER A 151 -8.56 -10.03 -12.47
CA SER A 151 -7.36 -10.63 -13.03
C SER A 151 -6.12 -10.14 -12.29
N LYS A 152 -5.01 -10.89 -12.39
CA LYS A 152 -3.78 -10.64 -11.66
C LYS A 152 -2.75 -9.88 -12.48
N THR A 153 -2.04 -8.98 -11.80
CA THR A 153 -0.80 -8.39 -12.29
C THR A 153 0.39 -9.08 -11.63
N LYS A 154 1.40 -9.45 -12.42
CA LYS A 154 2.65 -10.03 -11.91
C LYS A 154 3.82 -9.15 -12.31
N ILE A 155 4.48 -8.58 -11.33
CA ILE A 155 5.68 -7.75 -11.50
C ILE A 155 6.84 -8.55 -10.92
N SER A 156 7.84 -8.85 -11.75
CA SER A 156 9.02 -9.62 -11.35
C SER A 156 10.01 -8.76 -10.56
N ASP A 157 11.21 -9.32 -10.30
CA ASP A 157 12.26 -8.62 -9.57
C ASP A 157 12.90 -7.50 -10.39
N ASN A 158 13.39 -6.47 -9.72
CA ASN A 158 14.12 -5.34 -10.30
C ASN A 158 13.35 -4.60 -11.39
N VAL A 159 12.04 -4.50 -11.26
CA VAL A 159 11.19 -3.77 -12.21
C VAL A 159 11.02 -2.32 -11.74
N PHE A 160 11.12 -1.41 -12.69
CA PHE A 160 10.80 0.00 -12.47
C PHE A 160 9.54 0.38 -13.25
N VAL A 161 8.50 0.81 -12.55
CA VAL A 161 7.28 1.35 -13.15
C VAL A 161 7.28 2.86 -13.02
N GLY A 162 7.27 3.55 -14.15
CA GLY A 162 7.20 5.02 -14.19
C GLY A 162 5.88 5.56 -13.67
N SER A 163 5.88 6.78 -13.18
CA SER A 163 4.71 7.45 -12.61
C SER A 163 3.52 7.52 -13.56
N ASN A 164 2.30 7.56 -13.02
CA ASN A 164 1.05 7.63 -13.79
C ASN A 164 0.89 6.50 -14.82
N SER A 165 1.34 5.31 -14.49
CA SER A 165 1.17 4.13 -15.35
C SER A 165 -0.08 3.35 -14.94
N ALA A 166 -0.83 2.85 -15.94
CA ALA A 166 -1.92 1.92 -15.74
C ALA A 166 -1.50 0.52 -16.22
N LEU A 167 -1.59 -0.47 -15.34
CA LEU A 167 -1.27 -1.86 -15.64
C LEU A 167 -2.57 -2.65 -15.77
N VAL A 168 -2.97 -2.96 -16.99
CA VAL A 168 -4.26 -3.62 -17.28
C VAL A 168 -4.10 -5.13 -17.17
N ALA A 169 -4.63 -5.70 -16.10
CA ALA A 169 -4.56 -7.13 -15.84
C ALA A 169 -5.48 -7.95 -16.79
N PRO A 170 -5.12 -9.20 -17.16
CA PRO A 170 -3.90 -9.91 -16.74
C PRO A 170 -2.65 -9.40 -17.47
N VAL A 171 -1.60 -9.08 -16.73
CA VAL A 171 -0.35 -8.58 -17.32
C VAL A 171 0.85 -9.02 -16.48
N ARG A 172 1.97 -9.26 -17.15
CA ARG A 172 3.25 -9.60 -16.52
C ARG A 172 4.34 -8.63 -16.96
N LEU A 173 5.03 -8.07 -15.98
CA LEU A 173 6.28 -7.31 -16.18
C LEU A 173 7.43 -8.21 -15.76
N GLU A 174 8.27 -8.61 -16.71
CA GLU A 174 9.38 -9.53 -16.43
C GLU A 174 10.58 -8.82 -15.82
N LYS A 175 11.52 -9.60 -15.29
CA LYS A 175 12.69 -9.14 -14.55
C LYS A 175 13.48 -8.04 -15.30
N ASN A 176 13.91 -7.02 -14.57
CA ASN A 176 14.66 -5.88 -15.08
C ASN A 176 13.92 -5.06 -16.16
N SER A 177 12.62 -5.22 -16.30
CA SER A 177 11.87 -4.38 -17.23
C SER A 177 11.58 -3.00 -16.65
N VAL A 178 11.39 -2.04 -17.55
CA VAL A 178 11.05 -0.66 -17.22
C VAL A 178 9.78 -0.27 -17.95
N VAL A 179 8.87 0.40 -17.27
CA VAL A 179 7.70 1.03 -17.86
C VAL A 179 7.90 2.54 -17.84
N GLY A 180 7.82 3.18 -18.99
CA GLY A 180 7.91 4.63 -19.10
C GLY A 180 6.72 5.33 -18.46
N ALA A 181 6.93 6.46 -17.79
CA ALA A 181 5.88 7.22 -17.12
C ALA A 181 4.72 7.56 -18.08
N GLY A 182 3.49 7.54 -17.56
CA GLY A 182 2.27 7.84 -18.32
C GLY A 182 1.84 6.74 -19.29
N SER A 183 2.37 5.52 -19.15
CA SER A 183 2.06 4.41 -20.05
C SER A 183 0.84 3.60 -19.60
N VAL A 184 0.06 3.09 -20.56
CA VAL A 184 -1.00 2.12 -20.34
C VAL A 184 -0.52 0.77 -20.87
N ILE A 185 -0.22 -0.15 -19.98
CA ILE A 185 0.36 -1.46 -20.32
C ILE A 185 -0.74 -2.51 -20.37
N THR A 186 -1.02 -3.01 -21.57
CA THR A 186 -2.06 -4.02 -21.86
C THR A 186 -1.48 -5.37 -22.28
N LYS A 187 -0.16 -5.45 -22.53
CA LYS A 187 0.55 -6.66 -22.93
C LYS A 187 1.74 -6.91 -22.01
N ASN A 188 2.15 -8.16 -21.92
CA ASN A 188 3.34 -8.53 -21.13
C ASN A 188 4.59 -7.78 -21.61
N VAL A 189 5.40 -7.32 -20.67
CA VAL A 189 6.68 -6.67 -20.94
C VAL A 189 7.81 -7.68 -20.70
N LYS A 190 8.62 -7.91 -21.70
CA LYS A 190 9.72 -8.89 -21.63
C LYS A 190 10.85 -8.41 -20.72
N LYS A 191 11.67 -9.34 -20.24
CA LYS A 191 12.85 -9.04 -19.43
C LYS A 191 13.79 -8.05 -20.16
N ASN A 192 14.42 -7.17 -19.39
CA ASN A 192 15.39 -6.19 -19.88
C ASN A 192 14.83 -5.25 -20.97
N SER A 193 13.52 -5.02 -21.00
CA SER A 193 12.86 -4.17 -22.00
C SER A 193 12.30 -2.90 -21.39
N LEU A 194 12.25 -1.85 -22.17
CA LEU A 194 11.50 -0.62 -21.88
C LEU A 194 10.19 -0.64 -22.67
N ALA A 195 9.05 -0.56 -21.97
CA ALA A 195 7.73 -0.41 -22.56
C ALA A 195 7.23 1.02 -22.41
N ILE A 196 6.80 1.62 -23.50
CA ILE A 196 6.23 2.97 -23.55
C ILE A 196 5.00 2.95 -24.45
N THR A 197 3.89 3.52 -23.98
CA THR A 197 2.62 3.58 -24.74
C THR A 197 2.01 4.98 -24.79
N ARG A 198 2.76 6.00 -24.45
CA ARG A 198 2.32 7.39 -24.53
C ARG A 198 2.60 8.01 -25.89
N SER A 199 1.78 8.98 -26.30
CA SER A 199 1.97 9.74 -27.54
C SER A 199 3.27 10.56 -27.51
N SER A 200 3.80 10.85 -28.70
CA SER A 200 4.91 11.80 -28.86
C SER A 200 4.49 13.21 -28.45
N GLN A 201 5.40 13.94 -27.83
CA GLN A 201 5.16 15.34 -27.49
C GLN A 201 5.08 16.19 -28.75
N ILE A 202 4.08 17.05 -28.81
CA ILE A 202 3.91 18.02 -29.89
C ILE A 202 3.97 19.43 -29.31
N GLU A 203 4.74 20.31 -29.93
CA GLU A 203 4.82 21.73 -29.58
C GLU A 203 4.14 22.58 -30.67
N VAL A 204 3.21 23.44 -30.24
CA VAL A 204 2.59 24.45 -31.11
C VAL A 204 3.28 25.79 -30.88
N LYS A 205 4.16 26.18 -31.82
CA LYS A 205 4.88 27.46 -31.72
C LYS A 205 3.89 28.62 -31.82
N ASN A 206 4.20 29.71 -31.06
CA ASN A 206 3.40 30.94 -31.02
C ASN A 206 1.94 30.74 -30.60
N TYR A 207 1.64 29.71 -29.80
CA TYR A 207 0.30 29.46 -29.30
C TYR A 207 -0.22 30.66 -28.51
N LYS A 208 -1.34 31.25 -28.95
CA LYS A 208 -2.03 32.34 -28.22
C LYS A 208 -3.25 31.78 -27.51
N ARG A 209 -3.24 31.87 -26.19
CA ARG A 209 -4.40 31.51 -25.36
C ARG A 209 -5.55 32.49 -25.66
N LYS A 210 -6.74 31.97 -25.99
CA LYS A 210 -7.95 32.81 -26.14
C LYS A 210 -8.22 33.54 -24.83
N LYS A 211 -8.29 34.89 -24.87
CA LYS A 211 -8.72 35.68 -23.72
C LYS A 211 -10.22 35.45 -23.52
N LYS A 212 -10.67 35.30 -22.26
CA LYS A 212 -12.10 35.37 -21.95
C LYS A 212 -12.60 36.80 -22.33
N LYS A 213 -13.67 36.84 -23.10
CA LYS A 213 -14.43 38.10 -23.27
C LYS A 213 -15.08 38.51 -21.97
#